data_3f8a6c21a02c0eeeae0b3f57f4b4458d
#
_entry.id   3f8a6c21a02c0eeeae0b3f57f4b4458d
#
_cell.length_a   1.000
_cell.length_b   1.000
_cell.length_c   1.000
_cell.angle_alpha   90.00
_cell.angle_beta   90.00
_cell.angle_gamma   90.00
#
_symmetry.space_group_name_H-M   'P 1'
#
loop_
_entity.id
_entity.type
_entity.pdbx_description
1 polymer ?
#
loop_
_entity_poly.entity_id
_entity_poly.type
_entity_poly.pdbx_seq_one_letter_code
_entity_poly.pdbx_strand_id
1 'polypeptide(L)'
;MVGMRVQHDIHESLAATGSSAVDANTAPLESHKSSLLDDTNKAIIRELQKSGRKPYGAIGKVVGLSEAAVRGRVQRLVEAGIIQIVAVTDPIQLGYRRQALIGVNTTGDLDAIADRLRETDGIDYIVAAAGRFDMLLEVFTADDNELLDLVMRIRKIPGVDHTEVFTYLRLIEQRYDFGVR
;
A
#
# COMPACT_ATOMS: atom_id res chain seq x y z
N MET A 1 6.35 15.88 -3.70
CA MET A 1 6.69 15.22 -2.43
C MET A 1 5.56 15.42 -1.41
N VAL A 2 4.35 15.01 -1.72
CA VAL A 2 3.21 14.94 -0.76
C VAL A 2 2.21 13.97 -1.37
N GLY A 3 2.21 12.73 -0.96
CA GLY A 3 1.14 11.85 -1.40
C GLY A 3 1.24 10.37 -1.00
N MET A 4 2.39 9.88 -0.57
CA MET A 4 2.53 8.45 -0.28
C MET A 4 3.03 8.09 1.12
N ARG A 5 3.11 9.05 2.04
CA ARG A 5 3.48 8.80 3.45
C ARG A 5 2.37 8.23 4.32
N VAL A 6 1.15 8.09 3.81
CA VAL A 6 -0.01 7.65 4.62
C VAL A 6 0.02 6.14 4.95
N GLN A 7 0.82 5.36 4.22
CA GLN A 7 0.94 3.92 4.51
C GLN A 7 1.90 3.61 5.67
N HIS A 8 2.76 4.58 6.04
CA HIS A 8 3.73 4.41 7.12
C HIS A 8 3.08 4.43 8.52
N ASP A 9 2.04 5.25 8.72
CA ASP A 9 1.40 5.42 10.03
C ASP A 9 0.60 4.20 10.51
N ILE A 10 0.25 3.27 9.61
CA ILE A 10 -0.50 2.05 9.99
C ILE A 10 0.44 0.99 10.59
N HIS A 11 1.72 0.99 10.20
CA HIS A 11 2.71 0.04 10.73
C HIS A 11 3.40 0.51 12.01
N GLU A 12 3.58 1.81 12.22
CA GLU A 12 4.17 2.33 13.48
C GLU A 12 3.30 2.08 14.71
N SER A 13 1.99 1.99 14.56
CA SER A 13 1.10 1.61 15.66
C SER A 13 1.23 0.14 16.08
N LEU A 14 1.91 -0.70 15.30
CA LEU A 14 2.13 -2.12 15.60
C LEU A 14 3.56 -2.45 16.06
N ALA A 15 4.52 -1.51 15.92
CA ALA A 15 5.93 -1.75 16.22
C ALA A 15 6.37 -1.34 17.64
N ALA A 16 5.49 -0.77 18.47
CA ALA A 16 5.83 -0.24 19.80
C ALA A 16 5.59 -1.22 20.96
N THR A 17 5.66 -2.54 20.74
CA THR A 17 5.76 -3.50 21.85
C THR A 17 6.79 -4.56 21.54
N GLY A 18 7.94 -4.43 22.23
CA GLY A 18 9.10 -5.27 22.06
C GLY A 18 8.91 -6.72 22.49
N SER A 19 9.68 -7.52 21.82
CA SER A 19 10.37 -8.76 22.26
C SER A 19 9.59 -9.77 23.12
N SER A 20 9.58 -10.98 22.55
CA SER A 20 9.40 -12.31 23.17
C SER A 20 7.98 -12.77 23.45
N ALA A 21 7.75 -13.95 22.91
CA ALA A 21 6.63 -14.85 23.05
C ALA A 21 5.66 -14.82 21.84
N VAL A 22 5.80 -15.86 21.03
CA VAL A 22 4.74 -16.36 20.15
C VAL A 22 3.60 -16.79 21.08
N ASP A 23 2.66 -15.90 21.34
CA ASP A 23 1.44 -16.20 22.08
C ASP A 23 0.20 -15.66 21.36
N ALA A 24 -0.60 -16.61 20.97
CA ALA A 24 -2.07 -16.72 20.93
C ALA A 24 -2.94 -15.45 21.11
N ASN A 25 -2.65 -14.30 20.48
CA ASN A 25 -3.52 -13.12 20.56
C ASN A 25 -3.82 -12.42 19.24
N THR A 26 -3.71 -13.11 18.12
CA THR A 26 -4.12 -12.61 16.78
C THR A 26 -5.64 -12.72 16.56
N ALA A 27 -6.33 -13.54 17.33
CA ALA A 27 -7.76 -13.83 17.19
C ALA A 27 -8.72 -12.65 17.44
N PRO A 28 -8.50 -11.70 18.38
CA PRO A 28 -9.45 -10.61 18.64
C PRO A 28 -9.51 -9.53 17.54
N LEU A 29 -8.39 -9.25 16.88
CA LEU A 29 -8.29 -8.20 15.83
C LEU A 29 -8.90 -8.66 14.50
N GLU A 30 -8.74 -9.91 14.14
CA GLU A 30 -9.34 -10.48 12.93
C GLU A 30 -10.85 -10.68 13.07
N SER A 31 -11.34 -11.09 14.25
CA SER A 31 -12.77 -11.25 14.50
C SER A 31 -13.51 -9.90 14.47
N HIS A 32 -12.87 -8.81 14.92
CA HIS A 32 -13.47 -7.47 14.89
C HIS A 32 -13.54 -6.89 13.47
N LYS A 33 -12.52 -7.13 12.65
CA LYS A 33 -12.52 -6.74 11.22
C LYS A 33 -13.57 -7.50 10.42
N SER A 34 -13.76 -8.79 10.70
CA SER A 34 -14.79 -9.61 10.06
C SER A 34 -16.21 -9.11 10.37
N SER A 35 -16.47 -8.63 11.59
CA SER A 35 -17.78 -8.09 12.00
C SER A 35 -18.12 -6.75 11.33
N LEU A 36 -17.11 -6.01 10.84
CA LEU A 36 -17.30 -4.74 10.13
C LEU A 36 -17.59 -4.92 8.63
N LEU A 37 -17.47 -6.13 8.08
CA LEU A 37 -17.74 -6.41 6.66
C LEU A 37 -19.16 -6.97 6.44
N ASP A 38 -20.18 -6.37 7.08
CA ASP A 38 -21.58 -6.66 6.78
C ASP A 38 -21.93 -6.26 5.33
N ASP A 39 -23.04 -6.78 4.80
CA ASP A 39 -23.46 -6.53 3.41
C ASP A 39 -23.67 -5.05 3.12
N THR A 40 -24.10 -4.29 4.10
CA THR A 40 -24.29 -2.84 3.99
C THR A 40 -22.94 -2.13 3.85
N ASN A 41 -21.93 -2.48 4.67
CA ASN A 41 -20.60 -1.92 4.55
C ASN A 41 -19.92 -2.34 3.24
N LYS A 42 -20.10 -3.57 2.80
CA LYS A 42 -19.64 -4.01 1.47
C LYS A 42 -20.29 -3.19 0.34
N ALA A 43 -21.58 -2.88 0.44
CA ALA A 43 -22.25 -2.03 -0.53
C ALA A 43 -21.72 -0.59 -0.50
N ILE A 44 -21.48 -0.01 0.68
CA ILE A 44 -20.86 1.31 0.83
C ILE A 44 -19.46 1.33 0.18
N ILE A 45 -18.62 0.31 0.45
CA ILE A 45 -17.28 0.19 -0.13
C ILE A 45 -17.36 0.15 -1.66
N ARG A 46 -18.26 -0.65 -2.26
CA ARG A 46 -18.44 -0.70 -3.72
C ARG A 46 -18.80 0.65 -4.32
N GLU A 47 -19.61 1.45 -3.62
CA GLU A 47 -19.95 2.79 -4.09
C GLU A 47 -18.77 3.77 -4.01
N LEU A 48 -17.94 3.67 -2.96
CA LEU A 48 -16.73 4.45 -2.81
C LEU A 48 -15.62 4.02 -3.79
N GLN A 49 -15.53 2.73 -4.13
CA GLN A 49 -14.61 2.24 -5.17
C GLN A 49 -14.94 2.80 -6.56
N LYS A 50 -16.24 3.00 -6.87
CA LYS A 50 -16.65 3.68 -8.11
C LYS A 50 -16.28 5.17 -8.12
N SER A 51 -16.38 5.82 -6.97
CA SER A 51 -15.99 7.22 -6.79
C SER A 51 -15.76 7.53 -5.31
N GLY A 52 -14.51 7.73 -4.92
CA GLY A 52 -14.12 8.08 -3.55
C GLY A 52 -14.69 9.42 -3.07
N ARG A 53 -15.20 10.27 -3.98
CA ARG A 53 -15.86 11.55 -3.67
C ARG A 53 -17.39 11.50 -3.73
N LYS A 54 -17.98 10.30 -3.84
CA LYS A 54 -19.45 10.17 -3.90
C LYS A 54 -20.06 10.70 -2.60
N PRO A 55 -21.07 11.64 -2.68
CA PRO A 55 -21.70 12.18 -1.47
C PRO A 55 -22.36 11.07 -0.63
N TYR A 56 -22.15 11.10 0.67
CA TYR A 56 -22.70 10.07 1.58
C TYR A 56 -24.23 9.99 1.53
N GLY A 57 -24.91 11.13 1.31
CA GLY A 57 -26.36 11.12 1.08
C GLY A 57 -26.78 10.36 -0.18
N ALA A 58 -25.94 10.39 -1.25
CA ALA A 58 -26.19 9.60 -2.45
C ALA A 58 -25.92 8.10 -2.23
N ILE A 59 -24.88 7.76 -1.44
CA ILE A 59 -24.63 6.39 -1.01
C ILE A 59 -25.79 5.90 -0.15
N GLY A 60 -26.26 6.72 0.78
CA GLY A 60 -27.38 6.40 1.68
C GLY A 60 -28.65 5.98 0.92
N LYS A 61 -28.96 6.66 -0.20
CA LYS A 61 -30.09 6.29 -1.08
C LYS A 61 -29.93 4.88 -1.68
N VAL A 62 -28.70 4.46 -1.96
CA VAL A 62 -28.43 3.13 -2.55
C VAL A 62 -28.53 2.02 -1.51
N VAL A 63 -28.05 2.30 -0.28
CA VAL A 63 -27.96 1.28 0.79
C VAL A 63 -29.11 1.35 1.81
N GLY A 64 -30.07 2.27 1.63
CA GLY A 64 -31.23 2.40 2.51
C GLY A 64 -30.91 3.04 3.86
N LEU A 65 -29.90 3.93 3.93
CA LEU A 65 -29.45 4.58 5.17
C LEU A 65 -29.49 6.10 5.08
N SER A 66 -29.54 6.77 6.24
CA SER A 66 -29.34 8.21 6.31
C SER A 66 -27.88 8.57 6.02
N GLU A 67 -27.61 9.81 5.61
CA GLU A 67 -26.25 10.31 5.40
C GLU A 67 -25.39 10.18 6.65
N ALA A 68 -25.94 10.51 7.81
CA ALA A 68 -25.23 10.40 9.10
C ALA A 68 -24.85 8.94 9.42
N ALA A 69 -25.72 7.98 9.11
CA ALA A 69 -25.43 6.57 9.31
C ALA A 69 -24.34 6.07 8.35
N VAL A 70 -24.33 6.50 7.07
CA VAL A 70 -23.25 6.20 6.12
C VAL A 70 -21.94 6.79 6.61
N ARG A 71 -21.92 8.08 7.02
CA ARG A 71 -20.73 8.75 7.54
C ARG A 71 -20.10 7.99 8.70
N GLY A 72 -20.91 7.61 9.69
CA GLY A 72 -20.41 6.84 10.84
C GLY A 72 -19.88 5.45 10.49
N ARG A 73 -20.44 4.79 9.46
CA ARG A 73 -19.94 3.51 8.97
C ARG A 73 -18.60 3.67 8.21
N VAL A 74 -18.51 4.66 7.32
CA VAL A 74 -17.27 4.97 6.59
C VAL A 74 -16.14 5.32 7.56
N GLN A 75 -16.42 6.14 8.56
CA GLN A 75 -15.43 6.52 9.57
C GLN A 75 -14.88 5.27 10.30
N ARG A 76 -15.73 4.36 10.73
CA ARG A 76 -15.30 3.10 11.38
C ARG A 76 -14.48 2.20 10.45
N LEU A 77 -14.83 2.14 9.17
CA LEU A 77 -14.06 1.39 8.16
C LEU A 77 -12.68 1.97 7.94
N VAL A 78 -12.54 3.31 7.95
CA VAL A 78 -11.26 4.02 7.86
C VAL A 78 -10.44 3.81 9.12
N GLU A 79 -11.02 4.00 10.31
CA GLU A 79 -10.35 3.79 11.61
C GLU A 79 -9.87 2.35 11.79
N ALA A 80 -10.61 1.38 11.27
CA ALA A 80 -10.23 -0.04 11.27
C ALA A 80 -9.19 -0.40 10.19
N GLY A 81 -8.78 0.55 9.34
CA GLY A 81 -7.84 0.32 8.25
C GLY A 81 -8.39 -0.58 7.12
N ILE A 82 -9.72 -0.74 7.04
CA ILE A 82 -10.36 -1.56 6.00
C ILE A 82 -10.40 -0.82 4.66
N ILE A 83 -10.58 0.50 4.69
CA ILE A 83 -10.54 1.36 3.51
C ILE A 83 -9.71 2.60 3.76
N GLN A 84 -9.15 3.15 2.67
CA GLN A 84 -8.55 4.48 2.61
C GLN A 84 -9.17 5.24 1.44
N ILE A 85 -9.36 6.54 1.62
CA ILE A 85 -9.82 7.43 0.54
C ILE A 85 -8.63 8.31 0.17
N VAL A 86 -8.05 8.04 -0.98
CA VAL A 86 -6.83 8.69 -1.46
C VAL A 86 -7.05 9.33 -2.83
N ALA A 87 -6.24 10.33 -3.16
CA ALA A 87 -6.12 10.84 -4.51
C ALA A 87 -5.10 9.99 -5.27
N VAL A 88 -5.53 9.34 -6.33
CA VAL A 88 -4.63 8.66 -7.25
C VAL A 88 -4.16 9.66 -8.30
N THR A 89 -2.86 9.75 -8.47
CA THR A 89 -2.21 10.63 -9.45
C THR A 89 -1.57 9.81 -10.56
N ASP A 90 -1.42 10.41 -11.73
CA ASP A 90 -0.60 9.87 -12.81
C ASP A 90 0.86 10.33 -12.61
N PRO A 91 1.81 9.44 -12.29
CA PRO A 91 3.20 9.81 -12.06
C PRO A 91 3.83 10.55 -13.25
N ILE A 92 3.46 10.19 -14.49
CA ILE A 92 3.97 10.83 -15.70
C ILE A 92 3.61 12.31 -15.72
N GLN A 93 2.37 12.66 -15.35
CA GLN A 93 1.90 14.05 -15.28
C GLN A 93 2.57 14.83 -14.14
N LEU A 94 3.11 14.15 -13.14
CA LEU A 94 3.88 14.74 -12.04
C LEU A 94 5.38 14.85 -12.35
N GLY A 95 5.83 14.45 -13.56
CA GLY A 95 7.22 14.58 -13.99
C GLY A 95 8.06 13.32 -13.82
N TYR A 96 7.50 12.22 -13.31
CA TYR A 96 8.16 10.92 -13.25
C TYR A 96 8.07 10.24 -14.63
N ARG A 97 9.19 10.18 -15.33
CA ARG A 97 9.23 9.64 -16.71
C ARG A 97 9.67 8.19 -16.77
N ARG A 98 10.13 7.65 -15.67
CA ARG A 98 10.56 6.26 -15.54
C ARG A 98 9.83 5.59 -14.39
N GLN A 99 9.31 4.44 -14.68
CA GLN A 99 8.75 3.50 -13.70
C GLN A 99 9.44 2.16 -13.91
N ALA A 100 9.84 1.52 -12.84
CA ALA A 100 10.49 0.23 -12.90
C ALA A 100 10.09 -0.66 -11.71
N LEU A 101 10.13 -1.96 -11.96
CA LEU A 101 10.16 -2.97 -10.91
C LEU A 101 11.62 -3.39 -10.72
N ILE A 102 12.08 -3.42 -9.47
CA ILE A 102 13.42 -3.90 -9.11
C ILE A 102 13.26 -5.17 -8.29
N GLY A 103 13.71 -6.29 -8.84
CA GLY A 103 13.86 -7.54 -8.10
C GLY A 103 15.15 -7.50 -7.28
N VAL A 104 15.08 -7.87 -6.01
CA VAL A 104 16.20 -7.87 -5.07
C VAL A 104 16.36 -9.25 -4.48
N ASN A 105 17.59 -9.79 -4.52
CA ASN A 105 17.99 -10.94 -3.72
C ASN A 105 18.81 -10.45 -2.53
N THR A 106 18.61 -11.09 -1.39
CA THR A 106 19.16 -10.67 -0.11
C THR A 106 19.92 -11.81 0.57
N THR A 107 20.84 -11.42 1.44
CA THR A 107 21.53 -12.33 2.34
C THR A 107 21.41 -11.79 3.77
N GLY A 108 20.87 -12.62 4.68
CA GLY A 108 20.67 -12.24 6.08
C GLY A 108 19.23 -11.91 6.45
N ASP A 109 19.06 -10.95 7.34
CA ASP A 109 17.76 -10.59 7.90
C ASP A 109 16.96 -9.73 6.92
N LEU A 110 15.87 -10.28 6.41
CA LEU A 110 14.98 -9.64 5.45
C LEU A 110 14.33 -8.37 5.99
N ASP A 111 13.91 -8.39 7.26
CA ASP A 111 13.22 -7.25 7.88
C ASP A 111 14.18 -6.07 8.08
N ALA A 112 15.41 -6.34 8.51
CA ALA A 112 16.43 -5.30 8.65
C ALA A 112 16.81 -4.66 7.31
N ILE A 113 16.77 -5.43 6.20
CA ILE A 113 17.01 -4.91 4.85
C ILE A 113 15.79 -4.10 4.38
N ALA A 114 14.58 -4.59 4.64
CA ALA A 114 13.34 -3.89 4.31
C ALA A 114 13.25 -2.52 5.00
N ASP A 115 13.67 -2.41 6.26
CA ASP A 115 13.71 -1.14 6.98
C ASP A 115 14.64 -0.12 6.30
N ARG A 116 15.81 -0.53 5.87
CA ARG A 116 16.73 0.34 5.12
C ARG A 116 16.21 0.74 3.75
N LEU A 117 15.48 -0.16 3.09
CA LEU A 117 14.82 0.15 1.82
C LEU A 117 13.69 1.16 2.01
N ARG A 118 12.92 1.09 3.11
CA ARG A 118 11.87 2.09 3.46
C ARG A 118 12.44 3.49 3.67
N GLU A 119 13.66 3.60 4.17
CA GLU A 119 14.37 4.88 4.36
C GLU A 119 14.96 5.43 3.05
N THR A 120 14.95 4.64 1.96
CA THR A 120 15.53 5.04 0.69
C THR A 120 14.48 5.80 -0.15
N ASP A 121 14.72 7.09 -0.36
CA ASP A 121 13.86 7.91 -1.22
C ASP A 121 13.78 7.37 -2.64
N GLY A 122 12.57 7.38 -3.23
CA GLY A 122 12.29 6.95 -4.60
C GLY A 122 11.81 5.50 -4.70
N ILE A 123 11.61 4.82 -3.57
CA ILE A 123 10.95 3.51 -3.52
C ILE A 123 9.50 3.72 -3.03
N ASP A 124 8.52 3.38 -3.85
CA ASP A 124 7.13 3.64 -3.59
C ASP A 124 6.36 2.40 -3.10
N TYR A 125 6.87 1.22 -3.40
CA TYR A 125 6.27 -0.04 -2.99
C TYR A 125 7.34 -1.07 -2.71
N ILE A 126 7.21 -1.80 -1.61
CA ILE A 126 8.11 -2.86 -1.18
C ILE A 126 7.26 -4.06 -0.80
N VAL A 127 7.56 -5.22 -1.37
CA VAL A 127 6.89 -6.47 -1.03
C VAL A 127 7.90 -7.61 -0.92
N ALA A 128 7.78 -8.42 0.13
CA ALA A 128 8.47 -9.69 0.21
C ALA A 128 7.80 -10.68 -0.76
N ALA A 129 8.59 -11.41 -1.52
CA ALA A 129 8.11 -12.30 -2.57
C ALA A 129 8.64 -13.72 -2.36
N ALA A 130 7.85 -14.71 -2.78
CA ALA A 130 8.29 -16.09 -2.88
C ALA A 130 8.58 -16.40 -4.35
N GLY A 131 9.86 -16.61 -4.71
CA GLY A 131 10.23 -16.90 -6.09
C GLY A 131 11.71 -16.59 -6.35
N ARG A 132 12.00 -16.08 -7.54
CA ARG A 132 13.36 -15.76 -7.98
C ARG A 132 14.00 -14.64 -7.15
N PHE A 133 13.21 -13.69 -6.65
CA PHE A 133 13.63 -12.56 -5.83
C PHE A 133 13.00 -12.67 -4.46
N ASP A 134 13.73 -12.21 -3.44
CA ASP A 134 13.25 -12.15 -2.05
C ASP A 134 12.35 -10.93 -1.84
N MET A 135 12.63 -9.84 -2.57
CA MET A 135 11.79 -8.63 -2.57
C MET A 135 11.57 -8.10 -3.98
N LEU A 136 10.43 -7.40 -4.15
CA LEU A 136 10.13 -6.61 -5.33
C LEU A 136 9.87 -5.17 -4.89
N LEU A 137 10.51 -4.21 -5.57
CA LEU A 137 10.40 -2.80 -5.31
C LEU A 137 9.81 -2.11 -6.53
N GLU A 138 8.78 -1.29 -6.36
CA GLU A 138 8.30 -0.41 -7.44
C GLU A 138 8.85 1.00 -7.21
N VAL A 139 9.39 1.59 -8.26
CA VAL A 139 10.09 2.88 -8.19
C VAL A 139 9.64 3.79 -9.32
N PHE A 140 9.61 5.10 -9.02
CA PHE A 140 9.32 6.16 -9.98
C PHE A 140 10.45 7.18 -9.94
N THR A 141 11.00 7.51 -11.10
CA THR A 141 12.11 8.46 -11.22
C THR A 141 11.87 9.44 -12.38
N ALA A 142 12.51 10.60 -12.32
CA ALA A 142 12.35 11.62 -13.36
C ALA A 142 13.01 11.21 -14.68
N ASP A 143 14.15 10.48 -14.61
CA ASP A 143 14.89 10.05 -15.78
C ASP A 143 15.73 8.79 -15.51
N ASP A 144 16.51 8.37 -16.52
CA ASP A 144 17.37 7.18 -16.46
C ASP A 144 18.56 7.37 -15.52
N ASN A 145 19.06 8.60 -15.32
CA ASN A 145 20.17 8.85 -14.39
C ASN A 145 19.71 8.70 -12.95
N GLU A 146 18.54 9.26 -12.61
CA GLU A 146 17.96 9.09 -11.29
C GLU A 146 17.64 7.61 -10.99
N LEU A 147 17.14 6.85 -12.00
CA LEU A 147 16.94 5.42 -11.86
C LEU A 147 18.26 4.69 -11.59
N LEU A 148 19.32 5.01 -12.34
CA LEU A 148 20.63 4.43 -12.12
C LEU A 148 21.17 4.73 -10.73
N ASP A 149 21.07 5.99 -10.28
CA ASP A 149 21.51 6.41 -8.96
C ASP A 149 20.74 5.68 -7.85
N LEU A 150 19.42 5.51 -8.01
CA LEU A 150 18.60 4.76 -7.08
C LEU A 150 19.04 3.28 -7.01
N VAL A 151 19.21 2.62 -8.15
CA VAL A 151 19.71 1.23 -8.20
C VAL A 151 21.06 1.10 -7.51
N MET A 152 21.96 2.07 -7.72
CA MET A 152 23.27 2.06 -7.08
C MET A 152 23.20 2.29 -5.56
N ARG A 153 22.23 3.09 -5.07
CA ARG A 153 21.96 3.22 -3.64
C ARG A 153 21.44 1.92 -3.04
N ILE A 154 20.47 1.27 -3.70
CA ILE A 154 19.94 -0.02 -3.26
C ILE A 154 21.04 -1.08 -3.16
N ARG A 155 21.92 -1.17 -4.16
CA ARG A 155 23.03 -2.13 -4.18
C ARG A 155 24.06 -1.92 -3.07
N LYS A 156 24.14 -0.73 -2.49
CA LYS A 156 25.03 -0.42 -1.37
C LYS A 156 24.46 -0.81 -0.02
N ILE A 157 23.18 -1.18 0.06
CA ILE A 157 22.56 -1.60 1.31
C ILE A 157 23.18 -2.95 1.73
N PRO A 158 23.75 -3.05 2.93
CA PRO A 158 24.29 -4.30 3.43
C PRO A 158 23.22 -5.40 3.47
N GLY A 159 23.54 -6.54 2.89
CA GLY A 159 22.61 -7.66 2.74
C GLY A 159 21.90 -7.71 1.40
N VAL A 160 21.96 -6.68 0.57
CA VAL A 160 21.54 -6.77 -0.83
C VAL A 160 22.66 -7.44 -1.64
N ASP A 161 22.33 -8.60 -2.22
CA ASP A 161 23.26 -9.43 -3.00
C ASP A 161 23.16 -9.15 -4.50
N HIS A 162 21.96 -9.18 -5.04
CA HIS A 162 21.71 -8.99 -6.46
C HIS A 162 20.46 -8.13 -6.72
N THR A 163 20.48 -7.35 -7.81
CA THR A 163 19.33 -6.59 -8.26
C THR A 163 19.12 -6.77 -9.77
N GLU A 164 17.87 -6.92 -10.19
CA GLU A 164 17.47 -6.92 -11.59
C GLU A 164 16.40 -5.85 -11.81
N VAL A 165 16.51 -5.05 -12.86
CA VAL A 165 15.63 -3.92 -13.13
C VAL A 165 14.75 -4.23 -14.34
N PHE A 166 13.45 -4.10 -14.16
CA PHE A 166 12.42 -4.25 -15.20
C PHE A 166 11.80 -2.88 -15.47
N THR A 167 12.32 -2.16 -16.45
CA THR A 167 11.76 -0.86 -16.82
C THR A 167 10.42 -1.03 -17.52
N TYR A 168 9.40 -0.30 -17.04
CA TYR A 168 8.08 -0.31 -17.66
C TYR A 168 8.11 0.50 -18.95
N LEU A 169 7.80 -0.15 -20.06
CA LEU A 169 7.75 0.51 -21.36
C LEU A 169 6.40 1.17 -21.60
N ARG A 170 5.32 0.56 -21.09
CA ARG A 170 3.96 1.05 -21.22
C ARG A 170 3.06 0.40 -20.19
N LEU A 171 2.31 1.21 -19.47
CA LEU A 171 1.20 0.72 -18.63
C LEU A 171 0.06 0.27 -19.56
N ILE A 172 -0.36 -0.98 -19.46
CA ILE A 172 -1.47 -1.54 -20.23
C ILE A 172 -2.79 -1.34 -19.50
N GLU A 173 -2.81 -1.67 -18.22
CA GLU A 173 -3.98 -1.51 -17.36
C GLU A 173 -3.54 -1.44 -15.89
N GLN A 174 -4.20 -0.58 -15.12
CA GLN A 174 -4.09 -0.54 -13.67
C GLN A 174 -5.49 -0.35 -13.09
N ARG A 175 -5.89 -1.21 -12.17
CA ARG A 175 -7.17 -1.14 -11.46
C ARG A 175 -6.93 -1.07 -9.97
N TYR A 176 -7.77 -0.29 -9.29
CA TYR A 176 -7.72 -0.10 -7.84
C TYR A 176 -8.94 -0.69 -7.12
N ASP A 177 -9.88 -1.29 -7.86
CA ASP A 177 -11.11 -1.91 -7.36
C ASP A 177 -10.95 -3.43 -7.31
N PHE A 178 -10.47 -3.95 -6.19
CA PHE A 178 -10.29 -5.40 -5.99
C PHE A 178 -11.61 -6.13 -5.70
N GLY A 179 -12.74 -5.43 -5.69
CA GLY A 179 -14.02 -5.97 -5.27
C GLY A 179 -14.10 -6.16 -3.75
N VAL A 180 -15.26 -6.59 -3.28
CA VAL A 180 -15.50 -6.90 -1.86
C VAL A 180 -16.12 -8.29 -1.79
N ARG A 181 -15.40 -9.27 -1.24
CA ARG A 181 -15.84 -10.66 -1.05
C ARG A 181 -16.60 -10.84 0.24
#